data_fd24cc000996e7cedfa8b1b3e57a480c
#
_entry.id   fd24cc000996e7cedfa8b1b3e57a480c
#
_cell.length_a   1.000
_cell.length_b   1.000
_cell.length_c   1.000
_cell.angle_alpha   90.00
_cell.angle_beta   90.00
_cell.angle_gamma   90.00
#
_symmetry.space_group_name_H-M   'P 1'
#
loop_
_entity.id
_entity.type
_entity.pdbx_description
1 polymer ?
#
loop_
_entity_poly.entity_id
_entity_poly.type
_entity_poly.pdbx_seq_one_letter_code
_entity_poly.pdbx_strand_id
1 'polypeptide(L)'
;MAAISSDVIRGYNDTMILYLLLEDPSYGYEISKRIRTLSEEKYIIKETTLYSAFTRMEKNGYIESYFETAENGKRRTYYRITDAGRNYYREKCEEWNLTKDVVERFISENNLVPSKGE
;
A
#
# COMPACT_ATOMS: atom_id res chain seq x y z
N MET A 1 -0.28 -19.49 12.79
CA MET A 1 0.32 -18.65 11.76
C MET A 1 -0.20 -17.23 11.90
N ALA A 2 0.70 -16.27 11.85
CA ALA A 2 0.32 -14.88 12.02
C ALA A 2 -0.26 -14.29 10.74
N ALA A 3 -1.27 -13.46 10.89
CA ALA A 3 -1.81 -12.66 9.81
C ALA A 3 -1.62 -11.19 10.18
N ILE A 4 -1.47 -10.34 9.18
CA ILE A 4 -1.32 -8.90 9.44
C ILE A 4 -2.69 -8.32 9.76
N SER A 5 -2.81 -7.68 10.93
CA SER A 5 -4.08 -7.07 11.31
C SER A 5 -4.36 -5.83 10.46
N SER A 6 -5.64 -5.52 10.30
CA SER A 6 -6.03 -4.32 9.55
C SER A 6 -5.50 -3.04 10.22
N ASP A 7 -5.35 -3.04 11.52
CA ASP A 7 -4.80 -1.89 12.24
C ASP A 7 -3.35 -1.62 11.86
N VAL A 8 -2.54 -2.68 11.73
CA VAL A 8 -1.14 -2.55 11.37
C VAL A 8 -0.98 -2.12 9.92
N ILE A 9 -1.68 -2.80 9.00
CA ILE A 9 -1.47 -2.58 7.57
C ILE A 9 -2.10 -1.30 7.07
N ARG A 10 -3.05 -0.73 7.81
CA ARG A 10 -3.78 0.47 7.38
C ARG A 10 -2.85 1.61 6.98
N GLY A 11 -1.75 1.79 7.69
CA GLY A 11 -0.80 2.86 7.40
C GLY A 11 0.04 2.64 6.17
N TYR A 12 -0.01 1.45 5.55
CA TYR A 12 0.88 1.09 4.45
C TYR A 12 0.16 0.82 3.14
N ASN A 13 -1.17 0.82 3.13
CA ASN A 13 -1.95 0.60 1.92
C ASN A 13 -1.62 1.62 0.83
N ASP A 14 -1.53 2.89 1.21
CA ASP A 14 -1.22 3.97 0.25
C ASP A 14 0.15 3.74 -0.39
N THR A 15 1.13 3.37 0.43
CA THR A 15 2.49 3.11 -0.05
C THR A 15 2.51 2.00 -1.09
N MET A 16 1.79 0.90 -0.82
CA MET A 16 1.73 -0.22 -1.76
C MET A 16 1.06 0.18 -3.07
N ILE A 17 -0.07 0.89 -2.98
CA ILE A 17 -0.80 1.32 -4.17
C ILE A 17 0.06 2.27 -5.01
N LEU A 18 0.67 3.26 -4.37
CA LEU A 18 1.50 4.24 -5.08
C LEU A 18 2.73 3.59 -5.73
N TYR A 19 3.33 2.62 -5.05
CA TYR A 19 4.45 1.86 -5.63
C TYR A 19 4.05 1.26 -6.98
N LEU A 20 2.86 0.68 -7.04
CA LEU A 20 2.39 0.02 -8.27
C LEU A 20 2.05 1.02 -9.37
N LEU A 21 1.87 2.29 -9.03
CA LEU A 21 1.58 3.33 -10.01
C LEU A 21 2.83 4.14 -10.44
N LEU A 22 4.00 3.83 -9.87
CA LEU A 22 5.21 4.60 -10.16
C LEU A 22 5.62 4.58 -11.64
N GLU A 23 5.46 3.44 -12.30
CA GLU A 23 5.87 3.30 -13.69
C GLU A 23 4.72 3.51 -14.67
N ASP A 24 3.57 2.92 -14.38
CA ASP A 24 2.43 2.94 -15.29
C ASP A 24 1.11 3.13 -14.56
N PRO A 25 0.14 3.78 -15.22
CA PRO A 25 -1.23 3.79 -14.68
C PRO A 25 -1.78 2.37 -14.55
N SER A 26 -2.75 2.21 -13.67
CA SER A 26 -3.36 0.91 -13.47
C SER A 26 -4.80 1.08 -12.96
N TYR A 27 -5.49 -0.01 -12.78
CA TYR A 27 -6.88 -0.02 -12.33
C TYR A 27 -7.05 -0.97 -11.15
N GLY A 28 -8.18 -0.84 -10.46
CA GLY A 28 -8.40 -1.51 -9.18
C GLY A 28 -8.11 -2.99 -9.16
N TYR A 29 -8.66 -3.74 -10.13
CA TYR A 29 -8.47 -5.19 -10.16
C TYR A 29 -6.99 -5.56 -10.30
N GLU A 30 -6.29 -4.90 -11.23
CA GLU A 30 -4.87 -5.17 -11.44
C GLU A 30 -4.03 -4.83 -10.21
N ILE A 31 -4.31 -3.69 -9.59
CA ILE A 31 -3.61 -3.27 -8.37
C ILE A 31 -3.82 -4.29 -7.26
N SER A 32 -5.06 -4.70 -7.04
CA SER A 32 -5.39 -5.70 -6.02
C SER A 32 -4.66 -7.01 -6.28
N LYS A 33 -4.67 -7.48 -7.53
CA LYS A 33 -4.00 -8.71 -7.92
C LYS A 33 -2.49 -8.62 -7.71
N ARG A 34 -1.88 -7.49 -8.04
CA ARG A 34 -0.43 -7.31 -7.87
C ARG A 34 -0.03 -7.21 -6.41
N ILE A 35 -0.85 -6.60 -5.56
CA ILE A 35 -0.60 -6.58 -4.12
C ILE A 35 -0.58 -8.02 -3.59
N ARG A 36 -1.54 -8.82 -4.00
CA ARG A 36 -1.63 -10.22 -3.61
C ARG A 36 -0.39 -10.99 -4.05
N THR A 37 -0.01 -10.85 -5.31
CA THR A 37 1.13 -11.56 -5.89
C THR A 37 2.45 -11.13 -5.27
N LEU A 38 2.69 -9.82 -5.18
CA LEU A 38 3.95 -9.30 -4.63
C LEU A 38 4.12 -9.60 -3.15
N SER A 39 3.03 -9.72 -2.42
CA SER A 39 3.08 -10.09 -1.00
C SER A 39 3.16 -11.61 -0.81
N GLU A 40 3.25 -12.39 -1.88
CA GLU A 40 3.24 -13.85 -1.84
C GLU A 40 1.99 -14.36 -1.10
N GLU A 41 0.88 -13.73 -1.40
CA GLU A 41 -0.45 -14.00 -0.83
C GLU A 41 -0.55 -13.77 0.68
N LYS A 42 0.44 -13.11 1.25
CA LYS A 42 0.41 -12.78 2.69
C LYS A 42 -0.50 -11.60 3.01
N TYR A 43 -0.85 -10.82 2.00
CA TYR A 43 -1.80 -9.72 2.17
C TYR A 43 -2.74 -9.64 0.98
N ILE A 44 -4.04 -9.72 1.27
CA ILE A 44 -5.10 -9.57 0.28
C ILE A 44 -5.90 -8.35 0.70
N ILE A 45 -5.78 -7.26 -0.08
CA ILE A 45 -6.48 -6.03 0.27
C ILE A 45 -7.98 -6.18 -0.02
N LYS A 46 -8.79 -5.74 0.93
CA LYS A 46 -10.25 -5.74 0.73
C LYS A 46 -10.62 -4.69 -0.29
N GLU A 47 -11.62 -4.98 -1.11
CA GLU A 47 -12.08 -4.06 -2.14
C GLU A 47 -12.49 -2.72 -1.55
N THR A 48 -13.22 -2.73 -0.44
CA THR A 48 -13.64 -1.50 0.23
C THR A 48 -12.44 -0.67 0.69
N THR A 49 -11.41 -1.33 1.20
CA THR A 49 -10.18 -0.65 1.64
C THR A 49 -9.45 -0.03 0.46
N LEU A 50 -9.36 -0.76 -0.65
CA LEU A 50 -8.70 -0.30 -1.87
C LEU A 50 -9.39 0.96 -2.41
N TYR A 51 -10.71 0.92 -2.58
CA TYR A 51 -11.44 2.04 -3.16
C TYR A 51 -11.52 3.24 -2.20
N SER A 52 -11.53 3.00 -0.90
CA SER A 52 -11.43 4.08 0.08
C SER A 52 -10.08 4.80 -0.04
N ALA A 53 -9.01 4.03 -0.26
CA ALA A 53 -7.69 4.61 -0.46
C ALA A 53 -7.63 5.45 -1.73
N PHE A 54 -8.20 4.95 -2.84
CA PHE A 54 -8.27 5.71 -4.09
C PHE A 54 -8.98 7.04 -3.88
N THR A 55 -10.15 7.01 -3.25
CA THR A 55 -10.96 8.21 -3.01
C THR A 55 -10.18 9.24 -2.19
N ARG A 56 -9.53 8.80 -1.12
CA ARG A 56 -8.76 9.67 -0.25
C ARG A 56 -7.53 10.24 -0.96
N MET A 57 -6.79 9.39 -1.69
CA MET A 57 -5.59 9.84 -2.38
C MET A 57 -5.91 10.76 -3.55
N GLU A 58 -7.01 10.51 -4.23
CA GLU A 58 -7.45 11.40 -5.31
C GLU A 58 -7.85 12.76 -4.76
N LYS A 59 -8.58 12.77 -3.66
CA LYS A 59 -8.96 14.00 -2.98
C LYS A 59 -7.75 14.82 -2.54
N ASN A 60 -6.70 14.14 -2.11
CA ASN A 60 -5.46 14.79 -1.67
C ASN A 60 -4.53 15.16 -2.83
N GLY A 61 -4.89 14.81 -4.04
CA GLY A 61 -4.09 15.16 -5.22
C GLY A 61 -2.91 14.24 -5.48
N TYR A 62 -2.84 13.09 -4.84
CA TYR A 62 -1.73 12.15 -5.01
C TYR A 62 -1.90 11.25 -6.23
N ILE A 63 -3.14 11.04 -6.65
CA ILE A 63 -3.44 10.29 -7.87
C ILE A 63 -4.55 11.01 -8.63
N GLU A 64 -4.65 10.68 -9.92
CA GLU A 64 -5.73 11.18 -10.78
C GLU A 64 -6.39 9.98 -11.43
N SER A 65 -7.70 10.06 -11.61
CA SER A 65 -8.44 9.01 -12.30
C SER A 65 -8.84 9.46 -13.70
N TYR A 66 -8.97 8.51 -14.58
CA TYR A 66 -9.50 8.73 -15.94
C TYR A 66 -10.13 7.44 -16.43
N PHE A 67 -10.92 7.53 -17.48
CA PHE A 67 -11.58 6.36 -18.05
C PHE A 67 -10.87 5.88 -19.28
N GLU A 68 -10.85 4.56 -19.46
CA GLU A 68 -10.30 3.94 -20.65
C GLU A 68 -11.18 2.75 -21.01
N THR A 69 -11.37 2.51 -22.31
CA THR A 69 -12.18 1.39 -22.76
C THR A 69 -11.31 0.15 -22.88
N ALA A 70 -11.71 -0.92 -22.19
CA ALA A 70 -11.01 -2.20 -22.25
C ALA A 70 -11.33 -2.90 -23.57
N GLU A 71 -10.56 -3.95 -23.90
CA GLU A 71 -10.75 -4.73 -25.13
C GLU A 71 -12.16 -5.30 -25.26
N ASN A 72 -12.79 -5.63 -24.13
CA ASN A 72 -14.14 -6.18 -24.13
C ASN A 72 -15.23 -5.11 -24.28
N GLY A 73 -14.84 -3.86 -24.55
CA GLY A 73 -15.78 -2.75 -24.73
C GLY A 73 -16.24 -2.10 -23.44
N LYS A 74 -15.86 -2.62 -22.29
CA LYS A 74 -16.24 -2.05 -20.99
C LYS A 74 -15.30 -0.91 -20.62
N ARG A 75 -15.89 0.12 -20.01
CA ARG A 75 -15.12 1.26 -19.52
C ARG A 75 -14.52 0.93 -18.15
N ARG A 76 -13.22 1.24 -18.00
CA ARG A 76 -12.51 1.05 -16.74
C ARG A 76 -12.02 2.38 -16.20
N THR A 77 -12.01 2.50 -14.89
CA THR A 77 -11.38 3.64 -14.23
C THR A 77 -9.92 3.31 -13.98
N TYR A 78 -9.05 4.09 -14.60
CA TYR A 78 -7.60 4.00 -14.39
C TYR A 78 -7.14 5.10 -13.46
N TYR A 79 -6.04 4.84 -12.78
CA TYR A 79 -5.41 5.80 -11.87
C TYR A 79 -3.96 5.99 -12.27
N ARG A 80 -3.49 7.21 -12.14
CA ARG A 80 -2.06 7.50 -12.33
C ARG A 80 -1.56 8.36 -11.18
N ILE A 81 -0.28 8.20 -10.87
CA ILE A 81 0.34 8.96 -9.79
C ILE A 81 0.67 10.37 -10.28
N THR A 82 0.53 11.35 -9.40
CA THR A 82 0.92 12.73 -9.68
C THR A 82 2.29 13.02 -9.10
N ASP A 83 2.84 14.21 -9.40
CA ASP A 83 4.10 14.62 -8.77
C ASP A 83 3.95 14.71 -7.25
N ALA A 84 2.82 15.22 -6.78
CA ALA A 84 2.52 15.25 -5.35
C ALA A 84 2.47 13.83 -4.78
N GLY A 85 1.91 12.88 -5.54
CA GLY A 85 1.86 11.49 -5.14
C GLY A 85 3.23 10.85 -5.05
N ARG A 86 4.15 11.20 -5.96
CA ARG A 86 5.53 10.71 -5.91
C ARG A 86 6.26 11.23 -4.68
N ASN A 87 6.04 12.48 -4.34
CA ASN A 87 6.62 13.08 -3.13
C ASN A 87 6.06 12.41 -1.88
N TYR A 88 4.75 12.17 -1.85
CA TYR A 88 4.09 11.49 -0.74
C TYR A 88 4.62 10.06 -0.58
N TYR A 89 4.79 9.35 -1.70
CA TYR A 89 5.35 8.00 -1.67
C TYR A 89 6.76 8.02 -1.04
N ARG A 90 7.60 8.96 -1.45
CA ARG A 90 8.95 9.08 -0.90
C ARG A 90 8.93 9.33 0.61
N GLU A 91 8.05 10.22 1.06
CA GLU A 91 7.90 10.50 2.49
C GLU A 91 7.46 9.25 3.25
N LYS A 92 6.55 8.46 2.66
CA LYS A 92 6.09 7.22 3.28
C LYS A 92 7.19 6.17 3.36
N CYS A 93 8.06 6.11 2.36
CA CYS A 93 9.20 5.21 2.39
C CYS A 93 10.17 5.59 3.50
N GLU A 94 10.42 6.88 3.67
CA GLU A 94 11.29 7.37 4.74
C GLU A 94 10.68 7.08 6.12
N GLU A 95 9.39 7.31 6.25
CA GLU A 95 8.67 7.00 7.48
C GLU A 95 8.73 5.52 7.81
N TRP A 96 8.57 4.66 6.80
CA TRP A 96 8.67 3.21 7.00
C TRP A 96 10.06 2.82 7.49
N ASN A 97 11.12 3.35 6.87
CA ASN A 97 12.48 3.03 7.28
C ASN A 97 12.74 3.44 8.73
N LEU A 98 12.24 4.59 9.14
CA LEU A 98 12.37 5.04 10.52
C LEU A 98 11.55 4.17 11.47
N THR A 99 10.30 3.87 11.09
CA THR A 99 9.40 3.04 11.89
C THR A 99 10.01 1.66 12.10
N LYS A 100 10.52 1.07 11.02
CA LYS A 100 11.15 -0.25 11.07
C LYS A 100 12.34 -0.23 12.02
N ASP A 101 13.19 0.77 11.90
CA ASP A 101 14.37 0.89 12.75
C ASP A 101 13.98 0.98 14.23
N VAL A 102 13.00 1.81 14.54
CA VAL A 102 12.55 1.98 15.93
C VAL A 102 11.94 0.70 16.48
N VAL A 103 10.99 0.13 15.74
CA VAL A 103 10.23 -1.04 16.24
C VAL A 103 11.12 -2.26 16.39
N GLU A 104 12.06 -2.46 15.45
CA GLU A 104 12.98 -3.59 15.51
C GLU A 104 13.75 -3.66 16.83
N ARG A 105 14.04 -2.51 17.43
CA ARG A 105 14.76 -2.45 18.71
C ARG A 105 13.98 -3.05 19.86
N PHE A 106 12.68 -3.25 19.68
CA PHE A 106 11.79 -3.76 20.72
C PHE A 106 11.29 -5.18 20.43
N ILE A 107 11.73 -5.78 19.32
CA ILE A 107 11.31 -7.12 18.93
C ILE A 107 12.36 -8.13 19.36
N SER A 108 11.94 -9.09 20.20
CA SER A 108 12.81 -10.16 20.65
C SER A 108 12.82 -11.27 19.61
N GLU A 109 14.01 -11.77 19.26
CA GLU A 109 14.16 -12.87 18.30
C GLU A 109 13.41 -14.13 18.72
N ASN A 110 13.32 -14.35 20.04
CA ASN A 110 12.68 -15.54 20.57
C ASN A 110 11.23 -15.31 20.96
N ASN A 111 10.70 -14.12 20.70
CA ASN A 111 9.37 -13.71 21.11
C ASN A 111 9.16 -13.84 22.63
N LEU A 112 10.23 -13.70 23.39
CA LEU A 112 10.21 -13.80 24.84
C LEU A 112 10.34 -12.40 25.46
N VAL A 113 9.88 -12.30 26.68
CA VAL A 113 10.07 -11.07 27.46
C VAL A 113 11.58 -10.89 27.70
N PRO A 114 12.14 -9.69 27.45
CA PRO A 114 13.57 -9.47 27.71
C PRO A 114 13.96 -9.81 29.13
N SER A 115 15.12 -10.43 29.28
CA SER A 115 15.63 -10.78 30.62
C SER A 115 16.06 -9.53 31.37
N LYS A 116 15.73 -9.48 32.65
CA LYS A 116 16.15 -8.36 33.48
C LYS A 116 17.66 -8.41 33.75
N GLY A 117 18.32 -7.29 33.60
CA GLY A 117 19.72 -7.17 33.91
C GLY A 117 20.67 -7.75 32.89
N GLU A 118 20.17 -8.03 31.74
CA GLU A 118 20.99 -8.53 30.63
C GLU A 118 21.09 -7.53 29.50
#